data_846a6e0379cc5acc9b4f3f35dfaebff1
#
_entry.id   846a6e0379cc5acc9b4f3f35dfaebff1
#
_cell.length_a   1.000
_cell.length_b   1.000
_cell.length_c   1.000
_cell.angle_alpha   90.00
_cell.angle_beta   90.00
_cell.angle_gamma   90.00
#
_symmetry.space_group_name_H-M   'P 1'
#
loop_
_entity.id
_entity.type
_entity.pdbx_description
1 polymer ?
#
loop_
_entity_poly.entity_id
_entity_poly.type
_entity_poly.pdbx_seq_one_letter_code
_entity_poly.pdbx_strand_id
1 'polypeptide(L)'
;MFRPGIPLPSTGQSPEEGQPRPKEDALRPSPAERVRTLVESKATASLTIPGIEALDDLGADCPAARTVAPDGDVLLLVPSGSPAARAAAHAQDDELTCVMEITDVAPVAMPQRIRGRGWVAGWLTLVPCGERTRAAATLLAERHPVGELLGLDQEPRPRRSGGPAAGVGPAGRAAWTLLRLEVGEACVDDLWGADGVEPDDFTTADPDPLVRHEADLLQHLHAAHSEQVRGLCALLGDRSDVVCTRGAATPVALDRFGLRVRFTDEADRPFDARFDFPEPVRNVTELRYAMHALFDAATS
;
A
#
# COMPACT_ATOMS: atom_id res chain seq x y z
N MET A 1 7.59 8.08 -27.54
CA MET A 1 7.99 7.30 -26.34
C MET A 1 7.28 5.97 -26.42
N PHE A 2 8.01 4.87 -26.44
CA PHE A 2 7.39 3.55 -26.40
C PHE A 2 6.99 3.26 -24.95
N ARG A 3 5.71 2.93 -24.71
CA ARG A 3 5.23 2.46 -23.42
C ARG A 3 5.86 1.09 -23.09
N PRO A 4 6.23 0.78 -21.84
CA PRO A 4 6.69 -0.55 -21.49
C PRO A 4 5.59 -1.54 -21.84
N GLY A 5 5.91 -2.51 -22.70
CA GLY A 5 4.97 -3.54 -23.17
C GLY A 5 4.69 -4.63 -22.14
N ILE A 6 4.59 -4.29 -20.84
CA ILE A 6 4.26 -5.23 -19.77
C ILE A 6 2.74 -5.26 -19.66
N PRO A 7 2.08 -6.41 -19.93
CA PRO A 7 0.65 -6.51 -19.75
C PRO A 7 0.34 -6.43 -18.24
N LEU A 8 -0.31 -5.36 -17.83
CA LEU A 8 -1.00 -5.33 -16.55
C LEU A 8 -2.14 -6.36 -16.55
N PRO A 9 -2.48 -6.95 -15.38
CA PRO A 9 -3.60 -7.88 -15.31
C PRO A 9 -4.85 -7.20 -15.89
N SER A 10 -5.49 -7.86 -16.84
CA SER A 10 -6.73 -7.33 -17.42
C SER A 10 -7.80 -7.26 -16.33
N THR A 11 -8.40 -6.11 -16.16
CA THR A 11 -9.46 -5.78 -15.19
C THR A 11 -10.78 -6.52 -15.46
N GLY A 12 -10.74 -7.70 -16.07
CA GLY A 12 -11.89 -8.43 -16.58
C GLY A 12 -12.38 -9.57 -15.69
N GLN A 13 -12.31 -9.45 -14.35
CA GLN A 13 -13.12 -10.33 -13.51
C GLN A 13 -14.44 -9.63 -13.21
N SER A 14 -15.53 -10.27 -13.64
CA SER A 14 -16.90 -9.83 -13.33
C SER A 14 -17.03 -9.64 -11.82
N PRO A 15 -17.68 -8.56 -11.34
CA PRO A 15 -17.91 -8.37 -9.92
C PRO A 15 -18.68 -9.58 -9.39
N GLU A 16 -18.18 -10.20 -8.32
CA GLU A 16 -18.90 -11.23 -7.60
C GLU A 16 -20.29 -10.71 -7.25
N GLU A 17 -21.31 -11.46 -7.66
CA GLU A 17 -22.72 -11.19 -7.32
C GLU A 17 -22.81 -11.19 -5.79
N GLY A 18 -22.97 -10.02 -5.19
CA GLY A 18 -23.20 -9.89 -3.74
C GLY A 18 -22.71 -8.63 -3.08
N GLN A 19 -21.77 -7.87 -3.66
CA GLN A 19 -21.40 -6.59 -3.06
C GLN A 19 -22.39 -5.48 -3.43
N PRO A 20 -22.96 -4.75 -2.45
CA PRO A 20 -23.77 -3.58 -2.74
C PRO A 20 -22.87 -2.54 -3.43
N ARG A 21 -23.26 -2.13 -4.64
CA ARG A 21 -22.60 -1.02 -5.32
C ARG A 21 -22.70 0.22 -4.43
N PRO A 22 -21.62 0.99 -4.27
CA PRO A 22 -21.69 2.30 -3.61
C PRO A 22 -22.79 3.13 -4.27
N LYS A 23 -23.52 3.92 -3.49
CA LYS A 23 -24.46 4.89 -4.05
C LYS A 23 -23.66 5.81 -4.99
N GLU A 24 -24.21 6.11 -6.17
CA GLU A 24 -23.53 6.93 -7.20
C GLU A 24 -23.07 8.31 -6.69
N ASP A 25 -23.68 8.82 -5.61
CA ASP A 25 -23.36 10.10 -4.97
C ASP A 25 -22.42 9.97 -3.75
N ALA A 26 -21.93 8.78 -3.41
CA ALA A 26 -21.02 8.63 -2.27
C ALA A 26 -19.65 9.24 -2.59
N LEU A 27 -19.15 10.07 -1.68
CA LEU A 27 -17.78 10.55 -1.74
C LEU A 27 -16.82 9.36 -1.69
N ARG A 28 -15.96 9.26 -2.69
CA ARG A 28 -15.00 8.15 -2.82
C ARG A 28 -13.63 8.67 -3.28
N PRO A 29 -12.54 7.98 -2.90
CA PRO A 29 -11.24 8.33 -3.43
C PRO A 29 -11.18 8.04 -4.95
N SER A 30 -10.49 8.90 -5.70
CA SER A 30 -10.23 8.65 -7.12
C SER A 30 -9.32 7.42 -7.30
N PRO A 31 -9.30 6.79 -8.47
CA PRO A 31 -8.38 5.69 -8.74
C PRO A 31 -6.91 6.04 -8.46
N ALA A 32 -6.49 7.23 -8.82
CA ALA A 32 -5.13 7.71 -8.59
C ALA A 32 -4.80 7.87 -7.09
N GLU A 33 -5.71 8.44 -6.30
CA GLU A 33 -5.56 8.51 -4.85
C GLU A 33 -5.49 7.13 -4.20
N ARG A 34 -6.24 6.14 -4.70
CA ARG A 34 -6.21 4.76 -4.19
C ARG A 34 -4.84 4.10 -4.45
N VAL A 35 -4.29 4.22 -5.68
CA VAL A 35 -2.95 3.70 -5.98
C VAL A 35 -1.89 4.43 -5.14
N ARG A 36 -1.96 5.76 -5.03
CA ARG A 36 -1.04 6.54 -4.18
C ARG A 36 -1.10 6.07 -2.73
N THR A 37 -2.30 5.83 -2.21
CA THR A 37 -2.50 5.31 -0.85
C THR A 37 -1.87 3.93 -0.68
N LEU A 38 -2.04 3.03 -1.64
CA LEU A 38 -1.40 1.70 -1.61
C LEU A 38 0.13 1.80 -1.63
N VAL A 39 0.70 2.68 -2.47
CA VAL A 39 2.16 2.90 -2.52
C VAL A 39 2.68 3.43 -1.19
N GLU A 40 1.97 4.32 -0.51
CA GLU A 40 2.39 4.91 0.77
C GLU A 40 2.00 4.06 2.00
N SER A 41 1.23 2.99 1.81
CA SER A 41 0.78 2.11 2.89
C SER A 41 1.87 1.14 3.38
N LYS A 42 1.56 0.41 4.44
CA LYS A 42 2.37 -0.71 4.94
C LYS A 42 2.08 -2.04 4.21
N ALA A 43 1.28 -2.03 3.13
CA ALA A 43 0.97 -3.22 2.34
C ALA A 43 2.23 -3.84 1.73
N THR A 44 2.24 -5.16 1.57
CA THR A 44 3.37 -5.88 0.97
C THR A 44 3.49 -5.53 -0.50
N ALA A 45 4.71 -5.24 -0.95
CA ALA A 45 5.01 -5.01 -2.36
C ALA A 45 6.11 -5.96 -2.85
N SER A 46 6.02 -6.36 -4.11
CA SER A 46 7.04 -7.14 -4.81
C SER A 46 7.37 -6.49 -6.15
N LEU A 47 8.61 -6.70 -6.62
CA LEU A 47 9.09 -6.18 -7.90
C LEU A 47 9.23 -7.35 -8.88
N THR A 48 8.64 -7.19 -10.06
CA THR A 48 8.79 -8.14 -11.17
C THR A 48 9.47 -7.46 -12.34
N ILE A 49 10.58 -8.02 -12.80
CA ILE A 49 11.35 -7.53 -13.94
C ILE A 49 11.28 -8.60 -15.02
N PRO A 50 10.77 -8.29 -16.24
CA PRO A 50 10.68 -9.25 -17.32
C PRO A 50 12.03 -9.87 -17.68
N GLY A 51 12.07 -11.19 -17.84
CA GLY A 51 13.29 -11.92 -18.17
C GLY A 51 14.24 -12.19 -17.01
N ILE A 52 13.90 -11.74 -15.80
CA ILE A 52 14.64 -12.09 -14.58
C ILE A 52 13.75 -13.03 -13.76
N GLU A 53 14.23 -14.25 -13.56
CA GLU A 53 13.52 -15.20 -12.69
C GLU A 53 13.58 -14.70 -11.24
N ALA A 54 12.44 -14.76 -10.55
CA ALA A 54 12.38 -14.54 -9.12
C ALA A 54 13.26 -15.60 -8.44
N LEU A 55 14.12 -15.17 -7.53
CA LEU A 55 14.85 -16.12 -6.69
C LEU A 55 13.85 -16.79 -5.74
N ASP A 56 14.08 -18.07 -5.46
CA ASP A 56 13.31 -18.86 -4.46
C ASP A 56 13.40 -18.26 -3.04
N ASP A 57 14.09 -17.16 -2.86
CA ASP A 57 14.31 -16.48 -1.59
C ASP A 57 13.12 -15.53 -1.32
N LEU A 58 12.20 -15.98 -0.48
CA LEU A 58 11.02 -15.22 -0.06
C LEU A 58 11.45 -13.84 0.48
N GLY A 59 11.10 -12.78 -0.24
CA GLY A 59 11.37 -11.41 0.15
C GLY A 59 12.55 -10.73 -0.54
N ALA A 60 13.34 -11.44 -1.37
CA ALA A 60 14.44 -10.83 -2.13
C ALA A 60 13.98 -9.74 -3.10
N ASP A 61 12.75 -9.82 -3.57
CA ASP A 61 12.11 -8.88 -4.50
C ASP A 61 11.19 -7.85 -3.80
N CYS A 62 11.15 -7.86 -2.46
CA CYS A 62 10.33 -6.93 -1.69
C CYS A 62 11.15 -5.70 -1.26
N PRO A 63 10.73 -4.48 -1.61
CA PRO A 63 11.36 -3.28 -1.08
C PRO A 63 11.10 -3.16 0.43
N ALA A 64 12.14 -2.85 1.20
CA ALA A 64 12.05 -2.63 2.64
C ALA A 64 11.30 -1.33 2.98
N ALA A 65 11.37 -0.34 2.11
CA ALA A 65 10.62 0.90 2.19
C ALA A 65 10.35 1.46 0.79
N ARG A 66 9.27 2.21 0.66
CA ARG A 66 8.90 2.91 -0.57
C ARG A 66 8.15 4.20 -0.25
N THR A 67 8.25 5.16 -1.16
CA THR A 67 7.47 6.40 -1.11
C THR A 67 7.43 7.03 -2.50
N VAL A 68 6.52 7.98 -2.71
CA VAL A 68 6.48 8.74 -3.96
C VAL A 68 7.20 10.06 -3.79
N ALA A 69 8.11 10.35 -4.72
CA ALA A 69 8.81 11.61 -4.80
C ALA A 69 7.90 12.74 -5.35
N PRO A 70 8.27 14.01 -5.16
CA PRO A 70 7.46 15.14 -5.64
C PRO A 70 7.24 15.18 -7.16
N ASP A 71 8.10 14.54 -7.93
CA ASP A 71 7.99 14.39 -9.40
C ASP A 71 7.08 13.24 -9.83
N GLY A 72 6.52 12.48 -8.89
CA GLY A 72 5.63 11.36 -9.15
C GLY A 72 6.33 9.99 -9.22
N ASP A 73 7.65 9.94 -9.18
CA ASP A 73 8.38 8.68 -9.22
C ASP A 73 8.33 7.94 -7.89
N VAL A 74 8.37 6.61 -7.95
CA VAL A 74 8.41 5.79 -6.74
C VAL A 74 9.86 5.51 -6.36
N LEU A 75 10.24 5.93 -5.16
CA LEU A 75 11.53 5.60 -4.55
C LEU A 75 11.41 4.28 -3.77
N LEU A 76 12.38 3.38 -3.99
CA LEU A 76 12.39 2.03 -3.44
C LEU A 76 13.71 1.76 -2.73
N LEU A 77 13.65 1.30 -1.49
CA LEU A 77 14.80 0.81 -0.75
C LEU A 77 14.84 -0.72 -0.85
N VAL A 78 15.87 -1.25 -1.50
CA VAL A 78 16.02 -2.69 -1.70
C VAL A 78 17.39 -3.20 -1.22
N PRO A 79 17.52 -4.49 -0.86
CA PRO A 79 18.83 -5.07 -0.61
C PRO A 79 19.75 -4.95 -1.83
N SER A 80 21.00 -4.55 -1.66
CA SER A 80 21.94 -4.37 -2.78
C SER A 80 22.24 -5.67 -3.53
N GLY A 81 21.99 -6.81 -2.90
CA GLY A 81 22.05 -8.14 -3.52
C GLY A 81 20.79 -8.59 -4.23
N SER A 82 19.69 -7.80 -4.19
CA SER A 82 18.43 -8.18 -4.84
C SER A 82 18.55 -8.26 -6.36
N PRO A 83 17.70 -9.06 -7.03
CA PRO A 83 17.64 -9.10 -8.50
C PRO A 83 17.43 -7.72 -9.10
N ALA A 84 16.53 -6.92 -8.52
CA ALA A 84 16.22 -5.56 -8.98
C ALA A 84 17.44 -4.63 -8.91
N ALA A 85 18.19 -4.64 -7.77
CA ALA A 85 19.38 -3.82 -7.63
C ALA A 85 20.49 -4.24 -8.60
N ARG A 86 20.67 -5.55 -8.81
CA ARG A 86 21.67 -6.05 -9.78
C ARG A 86 21.30 -5.71 -11.22
N ALA A 87 20.04 -5.87 -11.58
CA ALA A 87 19.57 -5.52 -12.91
C ALA A 87 19.76 -4.02 -13.21
N ALA A 88 19.31 -3.16 -12.28
CA ALA A 88 19.45 -1.71 -12.42
C ALA A 88 20.92 -1.25 -12.47
N ALA A 89 21.84 -1.98 -11.83
CA ALA A 89 23.28 -1.66 -11.89
C ALA A 89 23.94 -1.97 -13.24
N HIS A 90 23.32 -2.78 -14.10
CA HIS A 90 23.85 -3.20 -15.40
C HIS A 90 23.02 -2.67 -16.58
N ALA A 91 21.83 -2.17 -16.32
CA ALA A 91 20.97 -1.58 -17.34
C ALA A 91 21.53 -0.21 -17.78
N GLN A 92 21.30 0.13 -19.05
CA GLN A 92 21.40 1.51 -19.49
C GLN A 92 20.11 2.25 -19.14
N ASP A 93 20.16 3.58 -19.12
CA ASP A 93 18.99 4.39 -18.81
C ASP A 93 17.80 4.01 -19.73
N ASP A 94 16.60 3.93 -19.15
CA ASP A 94 15.32 3.64 -19.80
C ASP A 94 15.16 2.23 -20.41
N GLU A 95 16.06 1.29 -20.15
CA GLU A 95 15.96 -0.07 -20.71
C GLU A 95 15.31 -1.09 -19.74
N LEU A 96 15.34 -0.82 -18.43
CA LEU A 96 14.86 -1.77 -17.44
C LEU A 96 13.41 -1.49 -17.06
N THR A 97 12.50 -2.25 -17.65
CA THR A 97 11.09 -2.19 -17.23
C THR A 97 10.85 -3.00 -15.95
N CYS A 98 9.95 -2.52 -15.11
CA CYS A 98 9.59 -3.15 -13.84
C CYS A 98 8.10 -2.97 -13.55
N VAL A 99 7.50 -3.99 -12.94
CA VAL A 99 6.17 -3.90 -12.32
C VAL A 99 6.31 -4.07 -10.81
N MET A 100 5.84 -3.12 -10.07
CA MET A 100 5.63 -3.24 -8.63
C MET A 100 4.20 -3.67 -8.38
N GLU A 101 4.00 -4.88 -7.84
CA GLU A 101 2.71 -5.36 -7.36
C GLU A 101 2.60 -5.11 -5.86
N ILE A 102 1.47 -4.56 -5.43
CA ILE A 102 1.16 -4.28 -4.03
C ILE A 102 -0.08 -5.09 -3.66
N THR A 103 0.03 -5.92 -2.62
CA THR A 103 -1.12 -6.67 -2.08
C THR A 103 -1.53 -6.10 -0.73
N ASP A 104 -2.75 -5.58 -0.69
CA ASP A 104 -3.33 -5.02 0.52
C ASP A 104 -4.10 -6.07 1.31
N VAL A 105 -3.68 -6.27 2.55
CA VAL A 105 -4.24 -7.27 3.45
C VAL A 105 -4.79 -6.60 4.69
N ALA A 106 -6.05 -6.88 5.03
CA ALA A 106 -6.67 -6.34 6.23
C ALA A 106 -5.82 -6.62 7.48
N PRO A 107 -5.56 -5.60 8.32
CA PRO A 107 -4.71 -5.73 9.50
C PRO A 107 -5.37 -6.51 10.64
N VAL A 108 -6.69 -6.74 10.54
CA VAL A 108 -7.48 -7.53 11.49
C VAL A 108 -7.68 -8.95 10.95
N ALA A 109 -7.62 -9.95 11.83
CA ALA A 109 -7.82 -11.34 11.44
C ALA A 109 -9.28 -11.61 11.04
N MET A 110 -9.47 -12.02 9.79
CA MET A 110 -10.79 -12.35 9.24
C MET A 110 -10.64 -13.30 8.03
N PRO A 111 -11.69 -14.03 7.62
CA PRO A 111 -11.72 -14.71 6.33
C PRO A 111 -11.60 -13.70 5.17
N GLN A 112 -10.96 -14.11 4.07
CA GLN A 112 -10.81 -13.26 2.87
C GLN A 112 -10.18 -11.89 3.20
N ARG A 113 -8.95 -11.91 3.71
CA ARG A 113 -8.23 -10.74 4.20
C ARG A 113 -7.71 -9.81 3.11
N ILE A 114 -7.58 -10.28 1.86
CA ILE A 114 -7.11 -9.44 0.76
C ILE A 114 -8.20 -8.41 0.44
N ARG A 115 -7.87 -7.14 0.60
CA ARG A 115 -8.76 -5.99 0.36
C ARG A 115 -8.60 -5.43 -1.04
N GLY A 116 -7.44 -5.64 -1.64
CA GLY A 116 -7.14 -5.15 -2.97
C GLY A 116 -5.71 -5.41 -3.39
N ARG A 117 -5.45 -5.07 -4.65
CA ARG A 117 -4.13 -5.09 -5.28
C ARG A 117 -3.94 -3.81 -6.09
N GLY A 118 -2.70 -3.37 -6.15
CA GLY A 118 -2.28 -2.31 -7.02
C GLY A 118 -1.06 -2.72 -7.83
N TRP A 119 -0.96 -2.22 -9.05
CA TRP A 119 0.19 -2.44 -9.91
C TRP A 119 0.69 -1.08 -10.41
N VAL A 120 1.99 -0.88 -10.32
CA VAL A 120 2.68 0.29 -10.86
C VAL A 120 3.78 -0.21 -11.78
N ALA A 121 3.67 0.08 -13.06
CA ALA A 121 4.62 -0.30 -14.08
C ALA A 121 5.38 0.91 -14.60
N GLY A 122 6.67 0.71 -14.95
CA GLY A 122 7.49 1.79 -15.45
C GLY A 122 8.94 1.39 -15.65
N TRP A 123 9.83 2.37 -15.61
CA TRP A 123 11.26 2.21 -15.83
C TRP A 123 12.02 2.31 -14.51
N LEU A 124 12.85 1.30 -14.25
CA LEU A 124 13.60 1.17 -13.00
C LEU A 124 15.04 1.61 -13.20
N THR A 125 15.51 2.56 -12.43
CA THR A 125 16.87 3.08 -12.47
C THR A 125 17.49 3.15 -11.08
N LEU A 126 18.84 3.20 -11.02
CA LEU A 126 19.55 3.50 -9.78
C LEU A 126 19.42 4.98 -9.44
N VAL A 127 19.19 5.28 -8.16
CA VAL A 127 19.38 6.65 -7.66
C VAL A 127 20.89 6.92 -7.56
N PRO A 128 21.44 7.90 -8.33
CA PRO A 128 22.87 8.19 -8.31
C PRO A 128 23.35 8.58 -6.91
N CYS A 129 24.52 8.10 -6.51
CA CYS A 129 25.15 8.44 -5.22
C CYS A 129 25.34 9.96 -5.07
N GLY A 130 25.23 10.45 -3.81
CA GLY A 130 25.45 11.86 -3.49
C GLY A 130 24.23 12.58 -2.92
N GLU A 131 23.99 13.81 -3.35
CA GLU A 131 22.92 14.65 -2.80
C GLU A 131 21.52 14.08 -3.05
N ARG A 132 21.29 13.50 -4.24
CA ARG A 132 20.01 12.83 -4.58
C ARG A 132 19.73 11.64 -3.68
N THR A 133 20.74 10.82 -3.37
CA THR A 133 20.59 9.70 -2.43
C THR A 133 20.18 10.20 -1.04
N ARG A 134 20.78 11.29 -0.56
CA ARG A 134 20.42 11.86 0.76
C ARG A 134 19.00 12.41 0.77
N ALA A 135 18.59 13.12 -0.28
CA ALA A 135 17.23 13.64 -0.41
C ALA A 135 16.20 12.50 -0.44
N ALA A 136 16.45 11.46 -1.23
CA ALA A 136 15.60 10.28 -1.30
C ALA A 136 15.54 9.51 0.03
N ALA A 137 16.69 9.35 0.71
CA ALA A 137 16.75 8.71 2.02
C ALA A 137 15.99 9.50 3.10
N THR A 138 16.07 10.84 3.06
CA THR A 138 15.32 11.71 3.97
C THR A 138 13.83 11.56 3.75
N LEU A 139 13.37 11.60 2.50
CA LEU A 139 11.96 11.43 2.16
C LEU A 139 11.42 10.06 2.59
N LEU A 140 12.20 9.00 2.36
CA LEU A 140 11.85 7.65 2.83
C LEU A 140 11.81 7.56 4.35
N ALA A 141 12.75 8.19 5.07
CA ALA A 141 12.80 8.18 6.53
C ALA A 141 11.62 8.91 7.17
N GLU A 142 11.12 9.96 6.55
CA GLU A 142 9.91 10.67 6.98
C GLU A 142 8.67 9.77 6.88
N ARG A 143 8.64 8.91 5.87
CA ARG A 143 7.51 8.02 5.58
C ARG A 143 7.65 6.67 6.27
N HIS A 144 8.84 6.09 6.22
CA HIS A 144 9.18 4.77 6.74
C HIS A 144 10.48 4.85 7.54
N PRO A 145 10.43 5.10 8.87
CA PRO A 145 11.62 5.18 9.71
C PRO A 145 12.23 3.79 9.93
N VAL A 146 12.89 3.25 8.91
CA VAL A 146 13.59 1.95 8.96
C VAL A 146 15.08 2.14 9.20
N GLY A 147 15.66 1.28 10.03
CA GLY A 147 17.08 1.34 10.38
C GLY A 147 18.03 1.14 9.20
N GLU A 148 17.56 0.51 8.15
CA GLU A 148 18.25 0.24 6.90
C GLU A 148 18.71 1.53 6.19
N LEU A 149 17.98 2.63 6.33
CA LEU A 149 18.32 3.93 5.76
C LEU A 149 19.64 4.50 6.34
N LEU A 150 20.00 4.13 7.56
CA LEU A 150 21.25 4.58 8.21
C LEU A 150 22.53 4.03 7.54
N GLY A 151 22.39 2.98 6.73
CA GLY A 151 23.52 2.35 6.01
C GLY A 151 23.82 2.94 4.64
N LEU A 152 22.99 3.84 4.12
CA LEU A 152 23.13 4.38 2.76
C LEU A 152 24.29 5.37 2.60
N ASP A 153 24.67 6.07 3.66
CA ASP A 153 25.75 7.08 3.64
C ASP A 153 27.15 6.49 3.89
N GLN A 154 27.25 5.18 4.10
CA GLN A 154 28.56 4.56 4.30
C GLN A 154 29.27 4.38 2.97
N GLU A 155 30.15 5.33 2.62
CA GLU A 155 31.13 5.12 1.54
C GLU A 155 31.89 3.80 1.78
N PRO A 156 32.11 2.98 0.72
CA PRO A 156 32.91 1.77 0.84
C PRO A 156 34.30 2.15 1.34
N ARG A 157 34.59 1.83 2.60
CA ARG A 157 35.92 2.10 3.18
C ARG A 157 36.98 1.38 2.36
N PRO A 158 38.00 2.08 1.85
CA PRO A 158 39.08 1.44 1.14
C PRO A 158 39.76 0.42 2.07
N ARG A 159 39.97 -0.80 1.57
CA ARG A 159 40.68 -1.85 2.29
C ARG A 159 42.05 -1.33 2.72
N ARG A 160 42.28 -1.21 4.02
CA ARG A 160 43.65 -1.17 4.55
C ARG A 160 44.24 -2.56 4.38
N SER A 161 45.21 -2.65 3.49
CA SER A 161 46.04 -3.84 3.29
C SER A 161 46.84 -4.13 4.58
N GLY A 162 46.60 -5.30 5.19
CA GLY A 162 47.48 -5.81 6.26
C GLY A 162 46.74 -6.13 7.57
N GLY A 163 46.13 -7.32 7.67
CA GLY A 163 45.68 -7.96 8.90
C GLY A 163 45.15 -9.37 8.62
N PRO A 164 45.41 -10.38 9.49
CA PRO A 164 45.01 -11.74 9.24
C PRO A 164 43.51 -11.92 9.25
N ALA A 165 43.01 -12.76 8.33
CA ALA A 165 41.61 -13.05 8.06
C ALA A 165 40.92 -13.70 9.28
N ALA A 166 39.99 -13.01 9.89
CA ALA A 166 38.98 -13.58 10.74
C ALA A 166 37.61 -13.16 10.17
N GLY A 167 36.84 -14.13 9.71
CA GLY A 167 35.40 -14.05 9.45
C GLY A 167 34.95 -12.96 8.46
N VAL A 168 35.18 -13.12 7.14
CA VAL A 168 34.81 -12.13 6.15
C VAL A 168 33.45 -12.52 5.55
N GLY A 169 32.39 -11.80 5.97
CA GLY A 169 31.27 -11.52 5.07
C GLY A 169 31.77 -10.65 3.90
N PRO A 170 31.07 -10.59 2.75
CA PRO A 170 31.52 -9.87 1.55
C PRO A 170 31.67 -8.38 1.87
N ALA A 171 32.92 -7.96 2.12
CA ALA A 171 33.28 -6.61 2.51
C ALA A 171 33.16 -5.64 1.34
N GLY A 172 32.40 -4.55 1.51
CA GLY A 172 32.57 -3.32 0.77
C GLY A 172 31.42 -2.84 -0.13
N ARG A 173 30.26 -3.51 -0.15
CA ARG A 173 29.06 -2.94 -0.77
C ARG A 173 28.11 -2.47 0.34
N ALA A 174 27.45 -1.32 0.14
CA ALA A 174 26.33 -0.89 0.96
C ALA A 174 25.31 -2.05 1.04
N ALA A 175 24.75 -2.32 2.22
CA ALA A 175 23.77 -3.39 2.38
C ALA A 175 22.47 -3.10 1.60
N TRP A 176 22.22 -1.82 1.33
CA TRP A 176 20.98 -1.31 0.73
C TRP A 176 21.26 -0.41 -0.46
N THR A 177 20.32 -0.40 -1.40
CA THR A 177 20.37 0.38 -2.65
C THR A 177 19.03 1.10 -2.82
N LEU A 178 19.10 2.36 -3.26
CA LEU A 178 17.95 3.13 -3.65
C LEU A 178 17.71 3.00 -5.15
N LEU A 179 16.50 2.62 -5.50
CA LEU A 179 15.99 2.58 -6.86
C LEU A 179 14.90 3.64 -7.04
N ARG A 180 14.74 4.08 -8.28
CA ARG A 180 13.69 4.97 -8.75
C ARG A 180 12.91 4.24 -9.82
N LEU A 181 11.59 4.16 -9.65
CA LEU A 181 10.66 3.67 -10.64
C LEU A 181 9.91 4.88 -11.23
N GLU A 182 10.23 5.25 -12.44
CA GLU A 182 9.50 6.25 -13.24
C GLU A 182 8.19 5.61 -13.69
N VAL A 183 7.06 6.21 -13.27
CA VAL A 183 5.75 5.61 -13.47
C VAL A 183 5.27 5.84 -14.91
N GLY A 184 5.05 4.76 -15.63
CA GLY A 184 4.49 4.78 -16.99
C GLY A 184 3.02 4.37 -17.05
N GLU A 185 2.55 3.58 -16.09
CA GLU A 185 1.19 3.06 -16.04
C GLU A 185 0.89 2.55 -14.63
N ALA A 186 -0.35 2.70 -14.16
CA ALA A 186 -0.78 2.10 -12.91
C ALA A 186 -2.22 1.60 -12.98
N CYS A 187 -2.57 0.64 -12.12
CA CYS A 187 -3.95 0.21 -11.94
C CYS A 187 -4.19 -0.29 -10.51
N VAL A 188 -5.45 -0.36 -10.15
CA VAL A 188 -5.91 -0.84 -8.84
C VAL A 188 -7.14 -1.71 -9.01
N ASP A 189 -7.22 -2.76 -8.20
CA ASP A 189 -8.42 -3.60 -8.04
C ASP A 189 -8.62 -3.83 -6.55
N ASP A 190 -9.60 -3.13 -5.97
CA ASP A 190 -9.83 -3.09 -4.54
C ASP A 190 -11.32 -3.07 -4.18
N LEU A 191 -11.63 -2.75 -2.93
CA LEU A 191 -13.00 -2.66 -2.42
C LEU A 191 -13.89 -1.62 -3.13
N TRP A 192 -13.32 -0.78 -4.00
CA TRP A 192 -14.03 0.20 -4.82
C TRP A 192 -14.18 -0.25 -6.28
N GLY A 193 -13.54 -1.34 -6.65
CA GLY A 193 -13.52 -1.88 -8.00
C GLY A 193 -12.19 -1.69 -8.71
N ALA A 194 -12.15 -2.12 -9.97
CA ALA A 194 -10.96 -2.11 -10.79
C ALA A 194 -10.91 -0.88 -11.70
N ASP A 195 -9.78 -0.15 -11.66
CA ASP A 195 -9.58 1.06 -12.46
C ASP A 195 -8.12 1.17 -12.91
N GLY A 196 -7.91 1.74 -14.11
CA GLY A 196 -6.61 2.20 -14.60
C GLY A 196 -6.32 3.63 -14.16
N VAL A 197 -5.03 3.98 -14.09
CA VAL A 197 -4.56 5.30 -13.66
C VAL A 197 -3.49 5.78 -14.64
N GLU A 198 -3.69 6.94 -15.23
CA GLU A 198 -2.68 7.59 -16.07
C GLU A 198 -1.55 8.18 -15.21
N PRO A 199 -0.31 8.27 -15.74
CA PRO A 199 0.85 8.76 -14.98
C PRO A 199 0.68 10.18 -14.43
N ASP A 200 0.06 11.08 -15.20
CA ASP A 200 -0.17 12.46 -14.78
C ASP A 200 -1.15 12.54 -13.60
N ASP A 201 -2.20 11.71 -13.62
CA ASP A 201 -3.16 11.61 -12.52
C ASP A 201 -2.48 11.03 -11.28
N PHE A 202 -1.65 9.98 -11.45
CA PHE A 202 -0.86 9.42 -10.36
C PHE A 202 0.07 10.45 -9.73
N THR A 203 0.76 11.26 -10.55
CA THR A 203 1.71 12.27 -10.08
C THR A 203 1.01 13.35 -9.25
N THR A 204 -0.17 13.78 -9.64
CA THR A 204 -0.90 14.88 -9.00
C THR A 204 -1.78 14.46 -7.83
N ALA A 205 -2.08 13.17 -7.69
CA ALA A 205 -2.92 12.68 -6.62
C ALA A 205 -2.20 12.66 -5.26
N ASP A 206 -2.95 12.92 -4.19
CA ASP A 206 -2.49 12.76 -2.82
C ASP A 206 -2.96 11.41 -2.23
N PRO A 207 -2.14 10.76 -1.41
CA PRO A 207 -2.58 9.59 -0.67
C PRO A 207 -3.60 9.97 0.41
N ASP A 208 -4.39 8.99 0.86
CA ASP A 208 -5.32 9.21 1.97
C ASP A 208 -4.56 9.70 3.22
N PRO A 209 -5.03 10.77 3.90
CA PRO A 209 -4.35 11.34 5.06
C PRO A 209 -4.24 10.35 6.25
N LEU A 210 -5.07 9.32 6.30
CA LEU A 210 -5.06 8.30 7.35
C LEU A 210 -4.13 7.11 7.05
N VAL A 211 -3.53 7.02 5.86
CA VAL A 211 -2.78 5.84 5.37
C VAL A 211 -1.74 5.32 6.36
N ARG A 212 -1.07 6.21 7.09
CA ARG A 212 -0.04 5.82 8.08
C ARG A 212 -0.62 5.23 9.36
N HIS A 213 -1.86 5.54 9.66
CA HIS A 213 -2.55 5.23 10.91
C HIS A 213 -3.62 4.15 10.74
N GLU A 214 -4.05 3.89 9.51
CA GLU A 214 -5.20 3.03 9.21
C GLU A 214 -5.08 1.66 9.89
N ALA A 215 -3.94 0.99 9.74
CA ALA A 215 -3.75 -0.35 10.30
C ALA A 215 -3.89 -0.37 11.83
N ASP A 216 -3.25 0.58 12.50
CA ASP A 216 -3.28 0.68 13.97
C ASP A 216 -4.69 1.08 14.45
N LEU A 217 -5.38 1.96 13.70
CA LEU A 217 -6.75 2.38 13.99
C LEU A 217 -7.75 1.22 13.84
N LEU A 218 -7.65 0.43 12.78
CA LEU A 218 -8.51 -0.74 12.57
C LEU A 218 -8.30 -1.80 13.65
N GLN A 219 -7.05 -2.07 14.04
CA GLN A 219 -6.74 -2.97 15.14
C GLN A 219 -7.30 -2.45 16.46
N HIS A 220 -7.17 -1.15 16.73
CA HIS A 220 -7.73 -0.52 17.93
C HIS A 220 -9.26 -0.61 17.96
N LEU A 221 -9.93 -0.28 16.85
CA LEU A 221 -11.39 -0.41 16.72
C LEU A 221 -11.85 -1.85 16.98
N HIS A 222 -11.14 -2.82 16.42
CA HIS A 222 -11.47 -4.23 16.64
C HIS A 222 -11.27 -4.68 18.10
N ALA A 223 -10.18 -4.25 18.74
CA ALA A 223 -9.83 -4.70 20.09
C ALA A 223 -10.62 -3.97 21.20
N ALA A 224 -10.81 -2.65 21.06
CA ALA A 224 -11.33 -1.80 22.12
C ALA A 224 -12.78 -1.33 21.90
N HIS A 225 -13.27 -1.36 20.65
CA HIS A 225 -14.58 -0.81 20.26
C HIS A 225 -15.48 -1.82 19.54
N SER A 226 -15.26 -3.12 19.75
CA SER A 226 -16.00 -4.19 19.04
C SER A 226 -17.51 -4.10 19.22
N GLU A 227 -18.00 -3.67 20.40
CA GLU A 227 -19.43 -3.48 20.67
C GLU A 227 -20.01 -2.31 19.86
N GLN A 228 -19.30 -1.17 19.79
CA GLN A 228 -19.72 -0.02 19.01
C GLN A 228 -19.70 -0.32 17.51
N VAL A 229 -18.65 -1.02 17.03
CA VAL A 229 -18.57 -1.46 15.63
C VAL A 229 -19.72 -2.39 15.28
N ARG A 230 -20.08 -3.31 16.18
CA ARG A 230 -21.24 -4.18 15.98
C ARG A 230 -22.56 -3.39 15.98
N GLY A 231 -22.67 -2.39 16.85
CA GLY A 231 -23.84 -1.52 16.93
C GLY A 231 -24.16 -0.77 15.62
N LEU A 232 -23.15 -0.56 14.74
CA LEU A 232 -23.34 0.10 13.43
C LEU A 232 -24.35 -0.63 12.53
N CYS A 233 -24.63 -1.91 12.80
CA CYS A 233 -25.65 -2.62 12.05
C CYS A 233 -27.05 -1.97 12.15
N ALA A 234 -27.34 -1.24 13.23
CA ALA A 234 -28.59 -0.49 13.36
C ALA A 234 -28.78 0.56 12.26
N LEU A 235 -27.70 1.01 11.63
CA LEU A 235 -27.73 1.97 10.52
C LEU A 235 -27.97 1.33 9.14
N LEU A 236 -28.11 0.00 9.05
CA LEU A 236 -28.29 -0.72 7.77
C LEU A 236 -29.73 -0.66 7.22
N GLY A 237 -30.68 -0.06 7.97
CA GLY A 237 -32.07 0.12 7.56
C GLY A 237 -32.82 -1.21 7.35
N ASP A 238 -33.65 -1.30 6.30
CA ASP A 238 -34.48 -2.48 5.99
C ASP A 238 -33.71 -3.77 5.64
N ARG A 239 -32.39 -3.73 5.67
CA ARG A 239 -31.54 -4.93 5.70
C ARG A 239 -31.53 -5.60 7.09
N SER A 240 -32.61 -5.44 7.83
CA SER A 240 -32.82 -6.05 9.15
C SER A 240 -32.85 -7.60 9.16
N ASP A 241 -32.74 -8.25 7.97
CA ASP A 241 -32.44 -9.69 7.85
C ASP A 241 -31.05 -10.04 8.39
N VAL A 242 -30.25 -9.00 8.62
CA VAL A 242 -28.93 -9.13 9.23
C VAL A 242 -29.09 -9.19 10.75
N VAL A 243 -29.09 -10.39 11.30
CA VAL A 243 -29.08 -10.57 12.75
C VAL A 243 -27.76 -10.09 13.30
N CYS A 244 -27.71 -8.80 13.57
CA CYS A 244 -26.60 -8.12 14.24
C CYS A 244 -26.36 -8.61 15.68
N THR A 245 -27.19 -9.50 16.19
CA THR A 245 -27.17 -9.92 17.57
C THR A 245 -26.19 -11.06 17.89
N ARG A 246 -25.67 -11.78 16.88
CA ARG A 246 -24.81 -12.96 17.10
C ARG A 246 -23.53 -13.00 16.26
N GLY A 247 -23.40 -12.18 15.21
CA GLY A 247 -22.24 -12.19 14.32
C GLY A 247 -21.11 -11.30 14.80
N ALA A 248 -19.89 -11.65 14.43
CA ALA A 248 -18.73 -10.76 14.57
C ALA A 248 -18.86 -9.62 13.57
N ALA A 249 -18.66 -8.38 14.02
CA ALA A 249 -18.47 -7.22 13.16
C ALA A 249 -16.98 -6.88 13.15
N THR A 250 -16.37 -6.86 11.97
CA THR A 250 -14.93 -6.65 11.84
C THR A 250 -14.66 -5.42 10.99
N PRO A 251 -13.93 -4.42 11.49
CA PRO A 251 -13.53 -3.27 10.69
C PRO A 251 -12.55 -3.72 9.60
N VAL A 252 -12.88 -3.44 8.33
CA VAL A 252 -12.15 -3.93 7.16
C VAL A 252 -11.23 -2.87 6.59
N ALA A 253 -11.74 -1.66 6.40
CA ALA A 253 -11.02 -0.53 5.80
C ALA A 253 -11.51 0.79 6.39
N LEU A 254 -10.60 1.74 6.49
CA LEU A 254 -10.87 3.09 6.97
C LEU A 254 -10.13 4.09 6.08
N ASP A 255 -10.88 5.02 5.53
CA ASP A 255 -10.35 6.12 4.75
C ASP A 255 -10.97 7.45 5.22
N ARG A 256 -10.55 8.56 4.60
CA ARG A 256 -11.05 9.90 4.96
C ARG A 256 -12.55 10.08 4.79
N PHE A 257 -13.21 9.22 4.04
CA PHE A 257 -14.64 9.32 3.74
C PHE A 257 -15.51 8.42 4.61
N GLY A 258 -14.96 7.39 5.29
CA GLY A 258 -15.76 6.49 6.10
C GLY A 258 -15.07 5.21 6.55
N LEU A 259 -15.86 4.39 7.24
CA LEU A 259 -15.48 3.08 7.75
C LEU A 259 -16.21 1.97 6.99
N ARG A 260 -15.49 0.93 6.57
CA ARG A 260 -16.07 -0.31 6.04
C ARG A 260 -15.98 -1.40 7.09
N VAL A 261 -17.10 -2.08 7.33
CA VAL A 261 -17.23 -3.15 8.32
C VAL A 261 -17.77 -4.41 7.64
N ARG A 262 -17.17 -5.54 7.95
CA ARG A 262 -17.66 -6.85 7.56
C ARG A 262 -18.56 -7.41 8.64
N PHE A 263 -19.78 -7.74 8.27
CA PHE A 263 -20.78 -8.41 9.08
C PHE A 263 -20.99 -9.83 8.56
N THR A 264 -21.68 -10.63 9.37
CA THR A 264 -22.12 -11.98 8.99
C THR A 264 -23.63 -12.04 9.06
N ASP A 265 -24.31 -12.55 8.03
CA ASP A 265 -25.75 -12.72 8.00
C ASP A 265 -26.22 -13.97 8.79
N GLU A 266 -27.54 -14.22 8.85
CA GLU A 266 -28.12 -15.39 9.53
C GLU A 266 -27.67 -16.74 8.95
N ALA A 267 -27.27 -16.75 7.68
CA ALA A 267 -26.76 -17.92 6.97
C ALA A 267 -25.23 -18.08 7.10
N ASP A 268 -24.60 -17.34 8.00
CA ASP A 268 -23.13 -17.29 8.23
C ASP A 268 -22.35 -16.83 7.00
N ARG A 269 -22.95 -16.01 6.12
CA ARG A 269 -22.31 -15.46 4.94
C ARG A 269 -21.77 -14.06 5.24
N PRO A 270 -20.50 -13.77 4.94
CA PRO A 270 -19.94 -12.43 5.16
C PRO A 270 -20.45 -11.44 4.10
N PHE A 271 -20.72 -10.21 4.52
CA PHE A 271 -20.98 -9.09 3.63
C PHE A 271 -20.34 -7.81 4.20
N ASP A 272 -19.94 -6.91 3.32
CA ASP A 272 -19.33 -5.65 3.72
C ASP A 272 -20.35 -4.52 3.65
N ALA A 273 -20.36 -3.67 4.69
CA ALA A 273 -21.14 -2.43 4.72
C ALA A 273 -20.21 -1.25 4.91
N ARG A 274 -20.53 -0.12 4.26
CA ARG A 274 -19.80 1.13 4.40
C ARG A 274 -20.66 2.15 5.14
N PHE A 275 -20.00 2.86 6.05
CA PHE A 275 -20.57 3.95 6.84
C PHE A 275 -19.78 5.20 6.50
N ASP A 276 -20.40 6.11 5.75
CA ASP A 276 -19.77 7.35 5.31
C ASP A 276 -19.77 8.38 6.43
N PHE A 277 -18.69 9.15 6.52
CA PHE A 277 -18.64 10.32 7.39
C PHE A 277 -19.42 11.47 6.76
N PRO A 278 -20.01 12.37 7.57
CA PRO A 278 -20.74 13.53 7.04
C PRO A 278 -19.85 14.45 6.18
N GLU A 279 -18.57 14.55 6.54
CA GLU A 279 -17.53 15.31 5.84
C GLU A 279 -16.22 14.51 5.82
N PRO A 280 -15.39 14.65 4.77
CA PRO A 280 -14.09 14.00 4.71
C PRO A 280 -13.17 14.46 5.84
N VAL A 281 -12.56 13.51 6.55
CA VAL A 281 -11.63 13.80 7.63
C VAL A 281 -10.20 13.98 7.09
N ARG A 282 -9.41 14.88 7.71
CA ARG A 282 -8.06 15.24 7.28
C ARG A 282 -6.97 14.71 8.19
N ASN A 283 -7.34 14.26 9.39
CA ASN A 283 -6.41 13.80 10.41
C ASN A 283 -7.11 12.95 11.47
N VAL A 284 -6.31 12.33 12.35
CA VAL A 284 -6.82 11.45 13.42
C VAL A 284 -7.74 12.20 14.43
N THR A 285 -7.55 13.50 14.62
CA THR A 285 -8.41 14.29 15.53
C THR A 285 -9.81 14.45 14.96
N GLU A 286 -9.91 14.83 13.69
CA GLU A 286 -11.20 14.91 12.98
C GLU A 286 -11.88 13.54 12.89
N LEU A 287 -11.08 12.49 12.61
CA LEU A 287 -11.58 11.10 12.62
C LEU A 287 -12.23 10.74 13.95
N ARG A 288 -11.63 11.12 15.09
CA ARG A 288 -12.22 10.82 16.40
C ARG A 288 -13.63 11.41 16.52
N TYR A 289 -13.84 12.65 16.08
CA TYR A 289 -15.17 13.27 16.11
C TYR A 289 -16.16 12.60 15.16
N ALA A 290 -15.72 12.26 13.95
CA ALA A 290 -16.55 11.55 12.98
C ALA A 290 -16.98 10.15 13.49
N MET A 291 -16.05 9.42 14.12
CA MET A 291 -16.34 8.11 14.70
C MET A 291 -17.31 8.20 15.89
N HIS A 292 -17.18 9.20 16.77
CA HIS A 292 -18.14 9.42 17.87
C HIS A 292 -19.53 9.70 17.30
N ALA A 293 -19.64 10.61 16.33
CA ALA A 293 -20.93 10.91 15.71
C ALA A 293 -21.56 9.67 15.05
N LEU A 294 -20.74 8.82 14.42
CA LEU A 294 -21.21 7.57 13.80
C LEU A 294 -21.73 6.58 14.84
N PHE A 295 -21.04 6.41 15.96
CA PHE A 295 -21.47 5.52 17.06
C PHE A 295 -22.70 6.05 17.78
N ASP A 296 -22.82 7.36 18.00
CA ASP A 296 -23.99 8.00 18.60
C ASP A 296 -25.24 7.81 17.72
N ALA A 297 -25.08 7.95 16.39
CA ALA A 297 -26.16 7.70 15.43
C ALA A 297 -26.67 6.24 15.45
N ALA A 298 -25.79 5.28 15.75
CA ALA A 298 -26.15 3.86 15.84
C ALA A 298 -26.91 3.50 17.14
N THR A 299 -26.88 4.39 18.16
CA THR A 299 -27.53 4.18 19.46
C THR A 299 -28.80 5.01 19.63
N SER A 300 -29.10 5.89 18.68
CA SER A 300 -30.29 6.78 18.67
C SER A 300 -31.49 6.12 18.03
#